data_672356089573eadb3f2f996e6bdc0a3b
#
_entry.id   672356089573eadb3f2f996e6bdc0a3b
#
_cell.length_a   1.000
_cell.length_b   1.000
_cell.length_c   1.000
_cell.angle_alpha   90.00
_cell.angle_beta   90.00
_cell.angle_gamma   90.00
#
_symmetry.space_group_name_H-M   'P 1'
#
loop_
_entity.id
_entity.type
_entity.pdbx_description
1 polymer ?
#
loop_
_entity_poly.entity_id
_entity_poly.type
_entity_poly.pdbx_seq_one_letter_code
_entity_poly.pdbx_strand_id
1 'polypeptide(L)'
;MRKTLRILLTAAAITAGSAALALDVQEAKSAGWVGEQRDGYLGLVTSSAPPEARQLVTEINQARRASYREIAARNGIELRAVELLAAEKALQKTPPGQFIQAEDGSWARK
;
A
#
# COMPACT_ATOMS: atom_id res chain seq x y z
N MET A 1 -18.14 -20.37 32.88
CA MET A 1 -17.55 -20.65 32.54
C MET A 1 -17.41 -20.75 31.25
N ARG A 2 -17.10 -21.19 30.86
CA ARG A 2 -17.02 -21.53 29.73
C ARG A 2 -17.62 -20.83 28.69
N LYS A 3 -18.47 -20.31 28.73
CA LYS A 3 -19.20 -19.65 27.85
C LYS A 3 -18.56 -18.58 27.13
N THR A 4 -17.72 -17.98 27.58
CA THR A 4 -17.20 -16.83 27.00
C THR A 4 -16.64 -16.96 25.65
N LEU A 5 -16.02 -17.92 25.36
CA LEU A 5 -15.40 -18.00 24.14
C LEU A 5 -16.16 -17.79 22.95
N ARG A 6 -17.23 -18.33 22.83
CA ARG A 6 -17.95 -18.22 21.65
C ARG A 6 -18.03 -16.89 21.09
N ILE A 7 -18.14 -15.96 21.78
CA ILE A 7 -18.27 -14.65 21.31
C ILE A 7 -17.30 -14.20 20.34
N LEU A 8 -16.15 -14.37 20.59
CA LEU A 8 -15.13 -13.90 19.77
C LEU A 8 -15.19 -14.34 18.38
N LEU A 9 -15.53 -15.48 18.16
CA LEU A 9 -15.57 -15.98 16.87
C LEU A 9 -16.43 -15.21 15.96
N THR A 10 -17.48 -14.73 16.41
CA THR A 10 -18.37 -14.01 15.59
C THR A 10 -17.72 -12.82 14.99
N ALA A 11 -17.01 -12.11 15.73
CA ALA A 11 -16.39 -10.90 15.28
C ALA A 11 -15.44 -11.21 14.13
N ALA A 12 -14.75 -12.25 14.28
CA ALA A 12 -13.78 -12.63 13.29
C ALA A 12 -14.43 -12.88 11.95
N ALA A 13 -15.56 -13.49 11.98
CA ALA A 13 -16.24 -13.82 10.75
C ALA A 13 -16.60 -12.58 9.95
N ILE A 14 -17.05 -11.57 10.60
CA ILE A 14 -17.43 -10.36 9.94
C ILE A 14 -16.27 -9.70 9.24
N THR A 15 -15.19 -9.64 9.92
CA THR A 15 -14.01 -9.01 9.38
C THR A 15 -13.53 -9.73 8.14
N ALA A 16 -13.55 -11.01 8.20
CA ALA A 16 -13.08 -11.81 7.09
C ALA A 16 -13.91 -11.54 5.83
N GLY A 17 -15.19 -11.38 5.99
CA GLY A 17 -16.05 -11.12 4.86
C GLY A 17 -15.73 -9.82 4.16
N SER A 18 -15.44 -8.78 4.90
CA SER A 18 -15.09 -7.50 4.33
C SER A 18 -13.78 -7.56 3.59
N ALA A 19 -12.82 -8.19 4.19
CA ALA A 19 -11.50 -8.28 3.60
C ALA A 19 -11.52 -9.03 2.28
N ALA A 20 -12.38 -10.02 2.17
CA ALA A 20 -12.43 -10.83 0.98
C ALA A 20 -12.85 -10.08 -0.27
N LEU A 21 -13.52 -8.94 -0.10
CA LEU A 21 -13.99 -8.17 -1.24
C LEU A 21 -13.01 -7.10 -1.70
N ALA A 22 -11.96 -6.88 -0.96
CA ALA A 22 -11.02 -5.82 -1.29
C ALA A 22 -9.91 -6.38 -2.17
N LEU A 23 -9.48 -5.58 -3.14
CA LEU A 23 -8.32 -5.94 -3.95
C LEU A 23 -7.08 -5.83 -3.10
N ASP A 24 -6.27 -6.86 -3.10
CA ASP A 24 -5.04 -6.91 -2.33
C ASP A 24 -3.92 -6.20 -3.06
N VAL A 25 -3.11 -5.44 -2.34
CA VAL A 25 -2.02 -4.69 -2.94
C VAL A 25 -0.98 -5.60 -3.57
N GLN A 26 -0.74 -6.77 -2.99
CA GLN A 26 0.23 -7.70 -3.57
C GLN A 26 -0.29 -8.27 -4.88
N GLU A 27 -1.58 -8.55 -4.96
CA GLU A 27 -2.19 -8.99 -6.20
C GLU A 27 -2.08 -7.93 -7.27
N ALA A 28 -2.35 -6.68 -6.92
CA ALA A 28 -2.30 -5.57 -7.86
C ALA A 28 -0.87 -5.34 -8.37
N LYS A 29 0.12 -5.48 -7.49
CA LYS A 29 1.51 -5.34 -7.90
C LYS A 29 1.94 -6.48 -8.81
N SER A 30 1.55 -7.71 -8.47
CA SER A 30 1.90 -8.87 -9.28
C SER A 30 1.25 -8.84 -10.65
N ALA A 31 0.06 -8.29 -10.73
CA ALA A 31 -0.65 -8.15 -11.99
C ALA A 31 -0.08 -7.03 -12.87
N GLY A 32 0.79 -6.19 -12.30
CA GLY A 32 1.38 -5.08 -13.05
C GLY A 32 0.50 -3.86 -13.13
N TRP A 33 -0.52 -3.76 -12.28
CA TRP A 33 -1.44 -2.62 -12.29
C TRP A 33 -0.91 -1.44 -11.48
N VAL A 34 -0.18 -1.72 -10.41
CA VAL A 34 0.36 -0.68 -9.54
C VAL A 34 1.82 -0.94 -9.25
N GLY A 35 2.54 0.10 -8.83
CA GLY A 35 3.95 -0.02 -8.49
C GLY A 35 4.37 1.06 -7.53
N GLU A 36 5.60 0.97 -7.05
CA GLU A 36 6.14 1.92 -6.08
C GLU A 36 6.72 3.13 -6.79
N GLN A 37 6.29 4.31 -6.37
CA GLN A 37 6.81 5.56 -6.91
C GLN A 37 8.00 6.05 -6.09
N ARG A 38 8.76 6.96 -6.67
CA ARG A 38 9.94 7.49 -6.01
C ARG A 38 9.60 8.52 -4.92
N ASP A 39 8.34 8.92 -4.83
CA ASP A 39 7.90 9.91 -3.84
C ASP A 39 7.38 9.30 -2.53
N GLY A 40 7.40 7.99 -2.41
CA GLY A 40 6.93 7.32 -1.20
C GLY A 40 5.51 6.79 -1.28
N TYR A 41 4.87 6.94 -2.43
CA TYR A 41 3.47 6.53 -2.61
C TYR A 41 3.33 5.51 -3.74
N LEU A 42 2.19 4.85 -3.74
CA LEU A 42 1.87 3.86 -4.76
C LEU A 42 1.33 4.58 -5.99
N GLY A 43 1.60 4.07 -7.17
CA GLY A 43 1.08 4.65 -8.39
C GLY A 43 0.41 3.63 -9.27
N LEU A 44 -0.45 4.11 -10.17
CA LEU A 44 -1.09 3.28 -11.17
C LEU A 44 -0.13 3.17 -12.34
N VAL A 45 0.18 1.95 -12.74
CA VAL A 45 1.16 1.72 -13.80
C VAL A 45 0.54 1.82 -15.19
N THR A 46 -0.69 1.38 -15.33
CA THR A 46 -1.34 1.33 -16.62
C THR A 46 -2.79 1.80 -16.52
N SER A 47 -3.26 2.49 -17.55
CA SER A 47 -4.64 2.95 -17.60
C SER A 47 -5.62 1.80 -17.84
N SER A 48 -5.13 0.64 -18.23
CA SER A 48 -5.99 -0.52 -18.45
C SER A 48 -6.25 -1.31 -17.17
N ALA A 49 -5.72 -0.87 -16.04
CA ALA A 49 -5.99 -1.51 -14.76
C ALA A 49 -7.48 -1.37 -14.40
N PRO A 50 -8.03 -2.32 -13.67
CA PRO A 50 -9.45 -2.23 -13.29
C PRO A 50 -9.68 -1.07 -12.32
N PRO A 51 -10.92 -0.58 -12.23
CA PRO A 51 -11.24 0.56 -11.34
C PRO A 51 -10.84 0.30 -9.89
N GLU A 52 -10.90 -0.95 -9.45
CA GLU A 52 -10.51 -1.31 -8.09
C GLU A 52 -9.05 -0.98 -7.82
N ALA A 53 -8.20 -1.02 -8.86
CA ALA A 53 -6.78 -0.70 -8.68
C ALA A 53 -6.61 0.80 -8.40
N ARG A 54 -7.42 1.66 -9.03
CA ARG A 54 -7.35 3.09 -8.76
C ARG A 54 -7.81 3.39 -7.35
N GLN A 55 -8.88 2.72 -6.92
CA GLN A 55 -9.38 2.90 -5.56
C GLN A 55 -8.34 2.44 -4.55
N LEU A 56 -7.68 1.33 -4.83
CA LEU A 56 -6.63 0.81 -3.96
C LEU A 56 -5.49 1.81 -3.82
N VAL A 57 -5.05 2.42 -4.92
CA VAL A 57 -3.98 3.41 -4.89
C VAL A 57 -4.39 4.58 -3.97
N THR A 58 -5.62 5.08 -4.12
CA THR A 58 -6.10 6.18 -3.29
C THR A 58 -6.09 5.80 -1.81
N GLU A 59 -6.63 4.64 -1.48
CA GLU A 59 -6.73 4.20 -0.09
C GLU A 59 -5.37 3.95 0.56
N ILE A 60 -4.49 3.28 -0.18
CA ILE A 60 -3.15 3.00 0.34
C ILE A 60 -2.39 4.31 0.56
N ASN A 61 -2.50 5.24 -0.37
CA ASN A 61 -1.76 6.49 -0.24
C ASN A 61 -2.29 7.38 0.88
N GLN A 62 -3.60 7.34 1.15
CA GLN A 62 -4.16 8.05 2.29
C GLN A 62 -3.60 7.47 3.59
N ALA A 63 -3.55 6.16 3.70
CA ALA A 63 -3.03 5.50 4.89
C ALA A 63 -1.53 5.78 5.06
N ARG A 64 -0.78 5.74 3.96
CA ARG A 64 0.65 6.02 4.01
C ARG A 64 0.91 7.45 4.45
N ARG A 65 0.18 8.42 3.89
CA ARG A 65 0.39 9.81 4.25
C ARG A 65 0.10 10.06 5.73
N ALA A 66 -0.97 9.46 6.24
CA ALA A 66 -1.30 9.61 7.66
C ALA A 66 -0.17 9.05 8.53
N SER A 67 0.36 7.89 8.16
CA SER A 67 1.45 7.27 8.88
C SER A 67 2.73 8.12 8.81
N TYR A 68 3.05 8.63 7.62
CA TYR A 68 4.26 9.45 7.44
C TYR A 68 4.17 10.74 8.26
N ARG A 69 2.99 11.37 8.30
CA ARG A 69 2.80 12.58 9.09
C ARG A 69 3.01 12.32 10.58
N GLU A 70 2.54 11.18 11.04
CA GLU A 70 2.70 10.82 12.43
C GLU A 70 4.17 10.60 12.77
N ILE A 71 4.90 9.91 11.90
CA ILE A 71 6.32 9.67 12.08
C ILE A 71 7.08 10.98 12.09
N ALA A 72 6.75 11.88 11.16
CA ALA A 72 7.42 13.17 11.07
C ALA A 72 7.21 13.98 12.34
N ALA A 73 5.97 13.99 12.85
CA ALA A 73 5.66 14.76 14.06
C ALA A 73 6.38 14.19 15.28
N ARG A 74 6.41 12.88 15.42
CA ARG A 74 7.06 12.27 16.57
C ARG A 74 8.57 12.46 16.58
N ASN A 75 9.15 12.62 15.40
CA ASN A 75 10.60 12.75 15.30
C ASN A 75 11.08 14.18 15.03
N GLY A 76 10.16 15.11 14.93
CA GLY A 76 10.53 16.51 14.70
C GLY A 76 11.20 16.75 13.36
N ILE A 77 10.83 16.00 12.34
CA ILE A 77 11.40 16.14 10.99
C ILE A 77 10.30 16.45 10.00
N GLU A 78 10.68 16.87 8.81
CA GLU A 78 9.71 17.22 7.79
C GLU A 78 9.08 16.00 7.15
N LEU A 79 7.84 16.16 6.73
CA LEU A 79 7.11 15.09 6.06
C LEU A 79 7.89 14.57 4.84
N ARG A 80 8.48 15.49 4.08
CA ARG A 80 9.23 15.11 2.88
C ARG A 80 10.37 14.14 3.20
N ALA A 81 11.04 14.33 4.32
CA ALA A 81 12.14 13.45 4.72
C ALA A 81 11.63 12.05 4.97
N VAL A 82 10.45 11.92 5.60
CA VAL A 82 9.86 10.62 5.86
C VAL A 82 9.43 9.97 4.54
N GLU A 83 8.82 10.74 3.65
CA GLU A 83 8.38 10.24 2.35
C GLU A 83 9.54 9.66 1.55
N LEU A 84 10.67 10.35 1.54
CA LEU A 84 11.83 9.89 0.79
C LEU A 84 12.45 8.63 1.38
N LEU A 85 12.49 8.54 2.71
CA LEU A 85 12.99 7.33 3.35
C LEU A 85 12.06 6.15 3.06
N ALA A 86 10.76 6.38 3.11
CA ALA A 86 9.80 5.34 2.81
C ALA A 86 9.91 4.88 1.36
N ALA A 87 10.14 5.82 0.45
CA ALA A 87 10.32 5.49 -0.96
C ALA A 87 11.53 4.59 -1.16
N GLU A 88 12.63 4.94 -0.53
CA GLU A 88 13.84 4.16 -0.64
C GLU A 88 13.62 2.72 -0.17
N LYS A 89 12.96 2.56 0.97
CA LYS A 89 12.68 1.24 1.50
C LYS A 89 11.72 0.46 0.61
N ALA A 90 10.69 1.10 0.10
CA ALA A 90 9.72 0.43 -0.75
C ALA A 90 10.36 -0.05 -2.06
N LEU A 91 11.22 0.78 -2.64
CA LEU A 91 11.91 0.39 -3.86
C LEU A 91 12.85 -0.78 -3.61
N GLN A 92 13.54 -0.78 -2.49
CA GLN A 92 14.44 -1.87 -2.13
C GLN A 92 13.69 -3.17 -1.89
N LYS A 93 12.53 -3.10 -1.25
CA LYS A 93 11.75 -4.27 -0.90
C LYS A 93 10.96 -4.86 -2.05
N THR A 94 10.79 -4.13 -3.12
CA THR A 94 10.02 -4.61 -4.27
C THR A 94 10.73 -5.82 -4.86
N PRO A 95 10.02 -6.95 -5.02
CA PRO A 95 10.65 -8.13 -5.60
C PRO A 95 10.88 -7.98 -7.09
N PRO A 96 11.80 -8.76 -7.65
CA PRO A 96 12.04 -8.73 -9.08
C PRO A 96 10.76 -9.00 -9.87
N GLY A 97 10.61 -8.31 -10.98
CA GLY A 97 9.44 -8.49 -11.85
C GLY A 97 8.31 -7.53 -11.60
N GLN A 98 8.27 -6.89 -10.44
CA GLN A 98 7.23 -5.90 -10.17
C GLN A 98 7.72 -4.52 -10.59
N PHE A 99 6.78 -3.61 -10.81
CA PHE A 99 7.11 -2.28 -11.33
C PHE A 99 7.59 -1.33 -10.24
N ILE A 100 8.61 -0.56 -10.59
CA ILE A 100 9.08 0.56 -9.78
C ILE A 100 9.22 1.76 -10.72
N GLN A 101 9.12 2.96 -10.17
CA GLN A 101 9.29 4.16 -10.96
C GLN A 101 10.77 4.49 -11.11
N ALA A 102 11.21 4.72 -12.33
CA ALA A 102 12.59 5.10 -12.61
C ALA A 102 12.78 6.59 -12.33
N GLU A 103 14.04 7.05 -12.34
CA GLU A 103 14.35 8.44 -12.06
C GLU A 103 13.69 9.41 -13.02
N ASP A 104 13.49 9.01 -14.27
CA ASP A 104 12.85 9.86 -15.25
C ASP A 104 11.33 9.82 -15.16
N GLY A 105 10.78 9.11 -14.17
CA GLY A 105 9.35 9.03 -13.96
C GLY A 105 8.65 7.89 -14.68
N SER A 106 9.36 7.19 -15.55
CA SER A 106 8.75 6.07 -16.28
C SER A 106 8.69 4.83 -15.39
N TRP A 107 7.86 3.86 -15.77
CA TRP A 107 7.74 2.61 -15.04
C TRP A 107 8.66 1.56 -15.65
N ALA A 108 9.32 0.81 -14.78
CA ALA A 108 10.21 -0.27 -15.21
C ALA A 108 10.05 -1.45 -14.26
N ARG A 109 10.23 -2.66 -14.77
CA ARG A 109 10.24 -3.84 -13.91
C ARG A 109 11.58 -3.94 -13.20
N LYS A 110 11.50 -4.27 -11.93
CA LYS A 110 12.73 -4.44 -11.16
C LYS A 110 13.47 -5.71 -11.51
#